data_421f073cc2121123bfb0586d58767525
#
_entry.id   421f073cc2121123bfb0586d58767525
#
_cell.length_a   1.000
_cell.length_b   1.000
_cell.length_c   1.000
_cell.angle_alpha   90.00
_cell.angle_beta   90.00
_cell.angle_gamma   90.00
#
_symmetry.space_group_name_H-M   'P 1'
#
loop_
_entity.id
_entity.type
_entity.pdbx_description
1 polymer ?
#
loop_
_entity_poly.entity_id
_entity_poly.type
_entity_poly.pdbx_seq_one_letter_code
_entity_poly.pdbx_strand_id
1 'polypeptide(L)'
;MKRLLLAWLYSKDGLKAAFGEEPAFRQVVFLCGISLLGAFFCAHSFIQFVLLILPGVLSVIVELLNSAIENAVDFTGTQKHPLAKKAKDMGSAAQFVCLLFLVGVWVGYFIF
;
A
#
# COMPACT_ATOMS: atom_id res chain seq x y z
N MET A 1 16.86 18.55 12.93
CA MET A 1 16.18 19.29 11.86
C MET A 1 16.63 18.88 10.48
N LYS A 2 17.95 18.91 10.21
CA LYS A 2 18.49 18.50 8.92
C LYS A 2 18.11 17.07 8.55
N ARG A 3 18.13 16.17 9.52
CA ARG A 3 17.77 14.76 9.33
C ARG A 3 16.30 14.59 8.93
N LEU A 4 15.41 15.34 9.57
CA LEU A 4 13.97 15.29 9.26
C LEU A 4 13.69 15.87 7.88
N LEU A 5 14.38 16.95 7.52
CA LEU A 5 14.24 17.54 6.20
C LEU A 5 14.67 16.58 5.09
N LEU A 6 15.81 15.91 5.29
CA LEU A 6 16.29 14.91 4.32
C LEU A 6 15.32 13.73 4.20
N ALA A 7 14.78 13.26 5.33
CA ALA A 7 13.80 12.18 5.32
C ALA A 7 12.55 12.58 4.53
N TRP A 8 12.10 13.82 4.69
CA TRP A 8 10.95 14.34 3.95
C TRP A 8 11.24 14.39 2.44
N LEU A 9 12.42 14.87 2.07
CA LEU A 9 12.82 14.94 0.66
C LEU A 9 12.89 13.56 0.01
N TYR A 10 13.49 12.59 0.73
CA TYR A 10 13.56 11.21 0.23
C TYR A 10 12.19 10.58 0.11
N SER A 11 11.30 10.83 1.07
CA SER A 11 9.94 10.31 1.03
C SER A 11 9.17 10.88 -0.16
N LYS A 12 9.32 12.17 -0.40
CA LYS A 12 8.71 12.83 -1.55
C LYS A 12 9.21 12.20 -2.86
N ASP A 13 10.51 11.98 -2.97
CA ASP A 13 11.09 11.35 -4.17
C ASP A 13 10.59 9.92 -4.34
N GLY A 14 10.49 9.17 -3.23
CA GLY A 14 9.98 7.79 -3.26
C GLY A 14 8.53 7.73 -3.71
N LEU A 15 7.68 8.60 -3.18
CA LEU A 15 6.28 8.65 -3.59
C LEU A 15 6.15 9.02 -5.07
N LYS A 16 6.94 9.98 -5.52
CA LYS A 16 6.94 10.41 -6.92
C LYS A 16 7.37 9.28 -7.84
N ALA A 17 8.42 8.56 -7.47
CA ALA A 17 8.91 7.41 -8.25
C ALA A 17 7.85 6.30 -8.30
N ALA A 18 7.24 5.98 -7.17
CA ALA A 18 6.22 4.93 -7.11
C ALA A 18 5.01 5.29 -7.97
N PHE A 19 4.53 6.52 -7.86
CA PHE A 19 3.36 6.95 -8.64
C PHE A 19 3.66 6.99 -10.13
N GLY A 20 4.86 7.43 -10.51
CA GLY A 20 5.25 7.55 -11.92
C GLY A 20 5.59 6.22 -12.59
N GLU A 21 6.15 5.27 -11.84
CA GLU A 21 6.75 4.07 -12.43
C GLU A 21 6.04 2.77 -12.08
N GLU A 22 5.18 2.76 -11.05
CA GLU A 22 4.56 1.54 -10.54
C GLU A 22 3.04 1.57 -10.74
N PRO A 23 2.52 0.88 -11.77
CA PRO A 23 1.07 0.86 -12.02
C PRO A 23 0.25 0.33 -10.85
N ALA A 24 0.74 -0.70 -10.15
CA ALA A 24 0.05 -1.26 -9.00
C ALA A 24 -0.09 -0.23 -7.87
N PHE A 25 0.92 0.61 -7.69
CA PHE A 25 0.84 1.68 -6.69
C PHE A 25 -0.28 2.65 -7.01
N ARG A 26 -0.41 3.06 -8.27
CA ARG A 26 -1.50 3.95 -8.69
C ARG A 26 -2.86 3.31 -8.43
N GLN A 27 -2.99 2.00 -8.68
CA GLN A 27 -4.23 1.27 -8.43
C GLN A 27 -4.62 1.27 -6.95
N VAL A 28 -3.68 1.01 -6.06
CA VAL A 28 -3.99 0.99 -4.61
C VAL A 28 -4.23 2.40 -4.07
N VAL A 29 -3.56 3.41 -4.60
CA VAL A 29 -3.85 4.81 -4.25
C VAL A 29 -5.28 5.16 -4.65
N PHE A 30 -5.72 4.72 -5.81
CA PHE A 30 -7.09 4.93 -6.28
C PHE A 30 -8.10 4.22 -5.35
N LEU A 31 -7.82 2.97 -4.99
CA LEU A 31 -8.67 2.22 -4.05
C LEU A 31 -8.72 2.90 -2.68
N CYS A 32 -7.59 3.41 -2.21
CA CYS A 32 -7.54 4.17 -0.95
C CYS A 32 -8.40 5.43 -1.05
N GLY A 33 -8.32 6.14 -2.17
CA GLY A 33 -9.14 7.32 -2.41
C GLY A 33 -10.63 7.02 -2.41
N ILE A 34 -11.04 5.92 -3.06
CA ILE A 34 -12.42 5.47 -3.05
C ILE A 34 -12.87 5.14 -1.62
N SER A 35 -12.02 4.43 -0.86
CA SER A 35 -12.31 4.08 0.53
C SER A 35 -12.48 5.34 1.38
N LEU A 36 -11.62 6.33 1.18
CA LEU A 36 -11.70 7.59 1.90
C LEU A 36 -13.02 8.30 1.60
N LEU A 37 -13.38 8.39 0.33
CA LEU A 37 -14.61 9.04 -0.09
C LEU A 37 -15.83 8.29 0.45
N GLY A 38 -15.83 6.96 0.33
CA GLY A 38 -16.92 6.12 0.84
C GLY A 38 -17.06 6.23 2.35
N ALA A 39 -15.94 6.23 3.07
CA ALA A 39 -15.96 6.38 4.53
C ALA A 39 -16.52 7.73 4.95
N PHE A 40 -16.20 8.78 4.21
CA PHE A 40 -16.73 10.11 4.49
C PHE A 40 -18.25 10.12 4.48
N PHE A 41 -18.86 9.40 3.52
CA PHE A 41 -20.32 9.38 3.40
C PHE A 41 -21.00 8.31 4.27
N CYS A 42 -20.30 7.21 4.58
CA CYS A 42 -20.92 6.06 5.26
C CYS A 42 -20.66 6.01 6.75
N ALA A 43 -19.57 6.58 7.23
CA ALA A 43 -19.20 6.48 8.64
C ALA A 43 -20.10 7.36 9.51
N HIS A 44 -20.50 6.82 10.67
CA HIS A 44 -21.32 7.53 11.64
C HIS A 44 -20.53 8.06 12.84
N SER A 45 -19.23 7.73 12.91
CA SER A 45 -18.34 8.20 13.96
C SER A 45 -16.91 8.28 13.42
N PHE A 46 -16.05 8.97 14.17
CA PHE A 46 -14.63 9.05 13.81
C PHE A 46 -13.98 7.67 13.83
N ILE A 47 -14.34 6.83 14.82
CA ILE A 47 -13.78 5.47 14.90
C ILE A 47 -14.18 4.66 13.68
N GLN A 48 -15.43 4.73 13.26
CA GLN A 48 -15.88 4.03 12.05
C GLN A 48 -15.15 4.54 10.81
N PHE A 49 -14.98 5.85 10.71
CA PHE A 49 -14.25 6.45 9.61
C PHE A 49 -12.82 5.90 9.53
N VAL A 50 -12.11 5.88 10.66
CA VAL A 50 -10.74 5.37 10.71
C VAL A 50 -10.69 3.89 10.33
N LEU A 51 -11.61 3.07 10.85
CA LEU A 51 -11.64 1.65 10.53
C LEU A 51 -11.90 1.39 9.05
N LEU A 52 -12.75 2.20 8.42
CA LEU A 52 -13.07 2.03 7.01
C LEU A 52 -11.89 2.42 6.10
N ILE A 53 -11.10 3.42 6.49
CA ILE A 53 -9.97 3.84 5.66
C ILE A 53 -8.69 3.06 5.95
N LEU A 54 -8.61 2.40 7.11
CA LEU A 54 -7.38 1.74 7.55
C LEU A 54 -6.81 0.75 6.53
N PRO A 55 -7.60 -0.21 6.00
CA PRO A 55 -7.01 -1.18 5.06
C PRO A 55 -6.54 -0.53 3.77
N GLY A 56 -7.18 0.52 3.29
CA GLY A 56 -6.73 1.25 2.11
C GLY A 56 -5.38 1.93 2.33
N VAL A 57 -5.21 2.57 3.47
CA VAL A 57 -3.94 3.21 3.84
C VAL A 57 -2.85 2.15 3.99
N LEU A 58 -3.16 1.02 4.65
CA LEU A 58 -2.20 -0.09 4.76
C LEU A 58 -1.79 -0.61 3.40
N SER A 59 -2.73 -0.72 2.46
CA SER A 59 -2.42 -1.17 1.10
C SER A 59 -1.44 -0.23 0.41
N VAL A 60 -1.57 1.07 0.60
CA VAL A 60 -0.62 2.04 0.03
C VAL A 60 0.78 1.82 0.62
N ILE A 61 0.86 1.66 1.94
CA ILE A 61 2.13 1.43 2.63
C ILE A 61 2.77 0.12 2.16
N VAL A 62 1.98 -0.95 2.13
CA VAL A 62 2.46 -2.28 1.73
C VAL A 62 2.91 -2.26 0.27
N GLU A 63 2.19 -1.57 -0.62
CA GLU A 63 2.58 -1.50 -2.02
C GLU A 63 3.90 -0.74 -2.20
N LEU A 64 4.11 0.33 -1.44
CA LEU A 64 5.41 1.03 -1.43
C LEU A 64 6.53 0.08 -1.04
N LEU A 65 6.33 -0.69 0.03
CA LEU A 65 7.33 -1.64 0.50
C LEU A 65 7.53 -2.78 -0.49
N ASN A 66 6.46 -3.28 -1.11
CA ASN A 66 6.56 -4.33 -2.11
C ASN A 66 7.35 -3.85 -3.32
N SER A 67 7.06 -2.65 -3.81
CA SER A 67 7.80 -2.07 -4.94
C SER A 67 9.27 -1.87 -4.57
N ALA A 68 9.56 -1.44 -3.35
CA ALA A 68 10.93 -1.29 -2.87
C ALA A 68 11.65 -2.65 -2.85
N ILE A 69 10.98 -3.71 -2.39
CA ILE A 69 11.55 -5.06 -2.39
C ILE A 69 11.83 -5.52 -3.83
N GLU A 70 10.87 -5.32 -4.74
CA GLU A 70 11.05 -5.73 -6.14
C GLU A 70 12.23 -5.00 -6.78
N ASN A 71 12.34 -3.70 -6.55
CA ASN A 71 13.46 -2.93 -7.09
C ASN A 71 14.79 -3.38 -6.50
N ALA A 72 14.83 -3.67 -5.20
CA ALA A 72 16.06 -4.14 -4.54
C ALA A 72 16.46 -5.52 -5.06
N VAL A 73 15.51 -6.42 -5.24
CA VAL A 73 15.76 -7.77 -5.76
C VAL A 73 16.24 -7.69 -7.22
N ASP A 74 15.59 -6.88 -8.04
CA ASP A 74 15.95 -6.74 -9.45
C ASP A 74 17.33 -6.11 -9.64
N PHE A 75 17.73 -5.24 -8.70
CA PHE A 75 19.06 -4.64 -8.72
C PHE A 75 20.16 -5.69 -8.54
N THR A 76 19.90 -6.76 -7.78
CA THR A 76 20.90 -7.80 -7.51
C THR A 76 21.21 -8.67 -8.74
N GLY A 77 20.40 -8.61 -9.81
CA GLY A 77 20.65 -9.31 -11.05
C GLY A 77 19.38 -9.84 -11.69
N THR A 78 19.53 -10.25 -12.95
CA THR A 78 18.42 -10.80 -13.74
C THR A 78 18.33 -12.32 -13.64
N GLN A 79 19.27 -12.98 -12.95
CA GLN A 79 19.26 -14.42 -12.79
C GLN A 79 18.14 -14.85 -11.87
N LYS A 80 17.45 -15.92 -12.27
CA LYS A 80 16.42 -16.52 -11.45
C LYS A 80 17.06 -17.21 -10.25
N HIS A 81 16.69 -16.78 -9.07
CA HIS A 81 17.17 -17.36 -7.82
C HIS A 81 15.97 -17.66 -6.91
N PRO A 82 15.96 -18.83 -6.24
CA PRO A 82 14.84 -19.19 -5.37
C PRO A 82 14.54 -18.16 -4.28
N LEU A 83 15.57 -17.52 -3.72
CA LEU A 83 15.38 -16.49 -2.70
C LEU A 83 14.79 -15.20 -3.28
N ALA A 84 15.15 -14.84 -4.51
CA ALA A 84 14.59 -13.68 -5.18
C ALA A 84 13.09 -13.89 -5.44
N LYS A 85 12.71 -15.06 -5.94
CA LYS A 85 11.32 -15.41 -6.15
C LYS A 85 10.54 -15.40 -4.84
N LYS A 86 11.11 -16.00 -3.81
CA LYS A 86 10.48 -16.07 -2.48
C LYS A 86 10.22 -14.67 -1.91
N ALA A 87 11.21 -13.76 -2.03
CA ALA A 87 11.05 -12.39 -1.54
C ALA A 87 9.93 -11.66 -2.26
N LYS A 88 9.87 -11.78 -3.59
CA LYS A 88 8.80 -11.14 -4.37
C LYS A 88 7.44 -11.74 -4.07
N ASP A 89 7.35 -13.06 -3.92
CA ASP A 89 6.10 -13.74 -3.59
C ASP A 89 5.58 -13.31 -2.22
N MET A 90 6.48 -13.16 -1.26
CA MET A 90 6.09 -12.69 0.09
C MET A 90 5.59 -11.26 0.07
N GLY A 91 6.20 -10.39 -0.73
CA GLY A 91 5.72 -9.03 -0.90
C GLY A 91 4.33 -8.98 -1.51
N SER A 92 4.09 -9.79 -2.55
CA SER A 92 2.77 -9.92 -3.16
C SER A 92 1.74 -10.48 -2.18
N ALA A 93 2.14 -11.46 -1.36
CA ALA A 93 1.26 -12.04 -0.35
C ALA A 93 0.84 -11.01 0.69
N ALA A 94 1.76 -10.12 1.09
CA ALA A 94 1.44 -9.06 2.04
C ALA A 94 0.34 -8.15 1.48
N GLN A 95 0.43 -7.78 0.19
CA GLN A 95 -0.61 -6.96 -0.44
C GLN A 95 -1.93 -7.72 -0.55
N PHE A 96 -1.87 -9.01 -0.86
CA PHE A 96 -3.08 -9.83 -0.93
C PHE A 96 -3.82 -9.85 0.41
N VAL A 97 -3.09 -9.99 1.52
CA VAL A 97 -3.69 -9.93 2.87
C VAL A 97 -4.35 -8.59 3.11
N CYS A 98 -3.71 -7.49 2.71
CA CYS A 98 -4.29 -6.15 2.84
C CYS A 98 -5.59 -6.01 2.05
N LEU A 99 -5.64 -6.55 0.84
CA LEU A 99 -6.85 -6.49 -0.01
C LEU A 99 -7.98 -7.33 0.59
N LEU A 100 -7.66 -8.49 1.16
CA LEU A 100 -8.65 -9.29 1.89
C LEU A 100 -9.20 -8.52 3.10
N PHE A 101 -8.32 -7.83 3.82
CA PHE A 101 -8.72 -6.99 4.94
C PHE A 101 -9.65 -5.87 4.49
N LEU A 102 -9.33 -5.24 3.36
CA LEU A 102 -10.15 -4.16 2.79
C LEU A 102 -11.55 -4.66 2.46
N VAL A 103 -11.64 -5.79 1.76
CA VAL A 103 -12.95 -6.38 1.43
C VAL A 103 -13.69 -6.79 2.69
N GLY A 104 -12.98 -7.41 3.63
CA GLY A 104 -13.58 -7.86 4.90
C GLY A 104 -14.15 -6.72 5.72
N VAL A 105 -13.41 -5.62 5.84
CA VAL A 105 -13.86 -4.46 6.62
C VAL A 105 -15.10 -3.83 5.99
N TRP A 106 -15.09 -3.61 4.68
CA TRP A 106 -16.23 -2.98 4.01
C TRP A 106 -17.45 -3.87 3.98
N VAL A 107 -17.30 -5.15 3.67
CA VAL A 107 -18.41 -6.10 3.71
C VAL A 107 -18.95 -6.23 5.12
N GLY A 108 -18.07 -6.39 6.09
CA GLY A 108 -18.47 -6.52 7.51
C GLY A 108 -19.19 -5.30 8.02
N TYR A 109 -18.76 -4.12 7.60
CA TYR A 109 -19.39 -2.87 8.03
C TYR A 109 -20.87 -2.82 7.62
N PHE A 110 -21.21 -3.28 6.42
CA PHE A 110 -22.59 -3.25 5.94
C PHE A 110 -23.41 -4.45 6.42
N ILE A 111 -22.77 -5.54 6.85
CA ILE A 111 -23.48 -6.73 7.36
C ILE A 111 -23.71 -6.63 8.87
N PHE A 112 -22.72 -6.22 9.62
CA PHE A 112 -22.75 -6.13 11.08
C PHE A 112 -22.91 -4.70 11.54
#